data_49b928f5ac833be0e3cd30aa15d6bf9f
#
_entry.id   49b928f5ac833be0e3cd30aa15d6bf9f
#
_cell.length_a   1.000
_cell.length_b   1.000
_cell.length_c   1.000
_cell.angle_alpha   90.00
_cell.angle_beta   90.00
_cell.angle_gamma   90.00
#
_symmetry.space_group_name_H-M   'P 1'
#
loop_
_entity.id
_entity.type
_entity.pdbx_description
1 polymer ?
#
loop_
_entity_poly.entity_id
_entity_poly.type
_entity_poly.pdbx_seq_one_letter_code
_entity_poly.pdbx_strand_id
1 'polypeptide(L)'
;MDYTTDNPHKLGYRMPAEWENHAATWLSWPHQKEDWPGKFQPIPWVYAEIIRHIAAHEVVKLVIPSNEHKVKIRKILQASGVLLKNVQFFVARTNRSWIRDYGPIYITAEKGHKALLDFRFNAWAKY
;
A
#
# COMPACT_ATOMS: atom_id res chain seq x y z
N MET A 1 2.49 21.39 16.30
CA MET A 1 1.57 21.88 15.24
C MET A 1 0.17 21.67 15.73
N ASP A 2 -0.62 22.71 15.78
CA ASP A 2 -2.03 22.59 16.11
C ASP A 2 -2.78 22.16 14.84
N TYR A 3 -3.10 20.88 14.75
CA TYR A 3 -3.75 20.24 13.59
C TYR A 3 -5.20 20.69 13.36
N THR A 4 -5.75 21.53 14.23
CA THR A 4 -7.14 21.99 14.16
C THR A 4 -7.31 23.27 13.33
N THR A 5 -6.24 24.01 13.09
CA THR A 5 -6.29 25.34 12.46
C THR A 5 -5.64 25.41 11.08
N ASP A 6 -4.75 24.47 10.72
CA ASP A 6 -3.99 24.52 9.48
C ASP A 6 -4.65 23.68 8.39
N ASN A 7 -5.50 24.33 7.60
CA ASN A 7 -6.04 23.70 6.39
C ASN A 7 -4.92 23.50 5.38
N PRO A 8 -4.62 22.26 4.94
CA PRO A 8 -3.54 21.97 3.99
C PRO A 8 -3.61 22.79 2.70
N HIS A 9 -4.82 23.07 2.20
CA HIS A 9 -5.00 23.89 1.01
C HIS A 9 -4.50 25.33 1.23
N LYS A 10 -4.75 25.92 2.39
CA LYS A 10 -4.22 27.27 2.74
C LYS A 10 -2.70 27.30 2.84
N LEU A 11 -2.09 26.15 3.12
CA LEU A 11 -0.62 25.97 3.15
C LEU A 11 -0.03 25.62 1.78
N GLY A 12 -0.82 25.69 0.70
CA GLY A 12 -0.39 25.40 -0.66
C GLY A 12 -0.30 23.93 -1.02
N TYR A 13 -0.83 23.03 -0.18
CA TYR A 13 -0.90 21.59 -0.50
C TYR A 13 -2.12 21.27 -1.34
N ARG A 14 -1.96 20.28 -2.21
CA ARG A 14 -3.03 19.65 -2.98
C ARG A 14 -2.90 18.12 -2.91
N MET A 15 -4.00 17.43 -3.07
CA MET A 15 -3.99 15.99 -3.32
C MET A 15 -3.74 15.75 -4.81
N PRO A 16 -2.66 15.05 -5.21
CA PRO A 16 -2.44 14.69 -6.59
C PRO A 16 -3.56 13.79 -7.11
N ALA A 17 -3.89 13.90 -8.39
CA ALA A 17 -4.78 12.94 -9.02
C ALA A 17 -4.10 11.56 -9.14
N GLU A 18 -4.88 10.47 -9.09
CA GLU A 18 -4.32 9.11 -9.10
C GLU A 18 -3.57 8.76 -10.39
N TRP A 19 -3.84 9.45 -11.48
CA TRP A 19 -3.14 9.26 -12.76
C TRP A 19 -1.91 10.17 -12.95
N GLU A 20 -1.58 11.01 -11.97
CA GLU A 20 -0.31 11.75 -12.00
C GLU A 20 0.87 10.81 -11.74
N ASN A 21 2.04 11.16 -12.25
CA ASN A 21 3.25 10.38 -12.04
C ASN A 21 3.55 10.23 -10.55
N HIS A 22 3.67 9.00 -10.08
CA HIS A 22 4.07 8.68 -8.72
C HIS A 22 5.30 7.77 -8.69
N ALA A 23 6.05 7.85 -7.60
CA ALA A 23 7.32 7.15 -7.47
C ALA A 23 7.17 5.68 -7.12
N ALA A 24 6.05 5.29 -6.54
CA ALA A 24 5.78 3.92 -6.13
C ALA A 24 4.31 3.74 -5.73
N THR A 25 3.80 2.52 -5.89
CA THR A 25 2.51 2.09 -5.33
C THR A 25 2.73 1.26 -4.07
N TRP A 26 2.00 1.59 -3.00
CA TRP A 26 1.97 0.82 -1.77
C TRP A 26 0.90 -0.26 -1.81
N LEU A 27 1.27 -1.48 -1.43
CA LEU A 27 0.36 -2.61 -1.25
C LEU A 27 0.64 -3.29 0.09
N SER A 28 -0.37 -3.94 0.67
CA SER A 28 -0.22 -4.81 1.83
C SER A 28 -0.54 -6.25 1.43
N TRP A 29 0.37 -7.18 1.73
CA TRP A 29 0.20 -8.58 1.36
C TRP A 29 -1.00 -9.22 2.05
N PRO A 30 -1.86 -9.95 1.34
CA PRO A 30 -3.02 -10.62 1.93
C PRO A 30 -2.59 -11.72 2.88
N HIS A 31 -3.09 -11.66 4.12
CA HIS A 31 -2.76 -12.63 5.16
C HIS A 31 -3.96 -13.03 6.02
N GLN A 32 -5.00 -12.20 6.09
CA GLN A 32 -6.19 -12.46 6.89
C GLN A 32 -7.20 -13.29 6.09
N LYS A 33 -7.39 -14.55 6.50
CA LYS A 33 -8.25 -15.49 5.78
C LYS A 33 -9.73 -15.11 5.84
N GLU A 34 -10.15 -14.43 6.90
CA GLU A 34 -11.53 -13.99 7.10
C GLU A 34 -12.00 -12.95 6.08
N ASP A 35 -11.07 -12.22 5.43
CA ASP A 35 -11.40 -11.30 4.35
C ASP A 35 -11.90 -12.04 3.09
N TRP A 36 -11.60 -13.34 2.98
CA TRP A 36 -11.98 -14.19 1.83
C TRP A 36 -12.50 -15.55 2.30
N PRO A 37 -13.68 -15.63 2.93
CA PRO A 37 -14.23 -16.88 3.46
C PRO A 37 -14.29 -17.98 2.40
N GLY A 38 -13.60 -19.09 2.64
CA GLY A 38 -13.52 -20.23 1.71
C GLY A 38 -12.76 -19.99 0.41
N LYS A 39 -12.25 -18.78 0.15
CA LYS A 39 -11.62 -18.38 -1.12
C LYS A 39 -10.20 -17.82 -0.97
N PHE A 40 -9.58 -17.97 0.19
CA PHE A 40 -8.25 -17.38 0.44
C PHE A 40 -7.13 -18.02 -0.40
N GLN A 41 -7.24 -19.31 -0.76
CA GLN A 41 -6.17 -20.04 -1.44
C GLN A 41 -5.64 -19.38 -2.73
N PRO A 42 -6.48 -18.89 -3.64
CA PRO A 42 -6.02 -18.20 -4.85
C PRO A 42 -5.57 -16.75 -4.61
N ILE A 43 -5.91 -16.11 -3.50
CA ILE A 43 -5.69 -14.68 -3.28
C ILE A 43 -4.21 -14.26 -3.37
N PRO A 44 -3.25 -15.00 -2.80
CA PRO A 44 -1.83 -14.68 -2.97
C PRO A 44 -1.38 -14.61 -4.44
N TRP A 45 -1.95 -15.45 -5.30
CA TRP A 45 -1.65 -15.47 -6.75
C TRP A 45 -2.31 -14.30 -7.49
N VAL A 46 -3.53 -13.93 -7.11
CA VAL A 46 -4.19 -12.72 -7.62
C VAL A 46 -3.38 -11.48 -7.27
N TYR A 47 -2.89 -11.38 -6.03
CA TYR A 47 -2.01 -10.28 -5.62
C TYR A 47 -0.69 -10.29 -6.37
N ALA A 48 -0.10 -11.45 -6.60
CA ALA A 48 1.12 -11.57 -7.38
C ALA A 48 0.91 -11.08 -8.83
N GLU A 49 -0.24 -11.35 -9.43
CA GLU A 49 -0.61 -10.87 -10.76
C GLU A 49 -0.77 -9.34 -10.78
N ILE A 50 -1.45 -8.76 -9.78
CA ILE A 50 -1.55 -7.30 -9.62
C ILE A 50 -0.15 -6.69 -9.52
N ILE A 51 0.71 -7.25 -8.64
CA ILE A 51 2.09 -6.79 -8.46
C ILE A 51 2.90 -6.92 -9.74
N ARG A 52 2.70 -7.98 -10.53
CA ARG A 52 3.39 -8.19 -11.81
C ARG A 52 3.11 -7.06 -12.79
N HIS A 53 1.86 -6.65 -12.90
CA HIS A 53 1.47 -5.53 -13.77
C HIS A 53 2.04 -4.20 -13.28
N ILE A 54 1.93 -3.89 -11.99
CA ILE A 54 2.45 -2.64 -11.44
C ILE A 54 3.98 -2.60 -11.52
N ALA A 55 4.67 -3.68 -11.12
CA ALA A 55 6.13 -3.74 -11.10
C ALA A 55 6.77 -3.67 -12.49
N ALA A 56 6.01 -3.84 -13.57
CA ALA A 56 6.47 -3.62 -14.92
C ALA A 56 6.75 -2.14 -15.23
N HIS A 57 6.10 -1.22 -14.52
CA HIS A 57 6.11 0.21 -14.83
C HIS A 57 6.64 1.09 -13.68
N GLU A 58 6.52 0.63 -12.42
CA GLU A 58 6.90 1.41 -11.25
C GLU A 58 7.34 0.53 -10.07
N VAL A 59 7.83 1.16 -9.02
CA VAL A 59 8.22 0.47 -7.79
C VAL A 59 6.98 0.10 -6.98
N VAL A 60 6.89 -1.17 -6.58
CA VAL A 60 5.90 -1.64 -5.60
C VAL A 60 6.53 -1.66 -4.22
N LYS A 61 5.95 -0.94 -3.27
CA LYS A 61 6.29 -0.98 -1.85
C LYS A 61 5.32 -1.92 -1.15
N LEU A 62 5.79 -3.14 -0.83
CA LEU A 62 4.96 -4.22 -0.32
C LEU A 62 5.14 -4.38 1.18
N VAL A 63 4.09 -4.07 1.94
CA VAL A 63 4.02 -4.35 3.38
C VAL A 63 3.73 -5.84 3.57
N ILE A 64 4.53 -6.48 4.43
CA ILE A 64 4.46 -7.92 4.73
C ILE A 64 4.43 -8.15 6.25
N PRO A 65 3.79 -9.24 6.75
CA PRO A 65 3.64 -9.46 8.19
C PRO A 65 4.96 -9.73 8.93
N SER A 66 5.91 -10.43 8.30
CA SER A 66 7.21 -10.78 8.91
C SER A 66 8.24 -11.18 7.87
N ASN A 67 9.51 -11.28 8.29
CA ASN A 67 10.59 -11.80 7.44
C ASN A 67 10.41 -13.27 7.04
N GLU A 68 9.75 -14.07 7.85
CA GLU A 68 9.44 -15.46 7.52
C GLU A 68 8.48 -15.54 6.32
N HIS A 69 7.46 -14.67 6.31
CA HIS A 69 6.55 -14.55 5.19
C HIS A 69 7.25 -14.09 3.91
N LYS A 70 8.27 -13.25 4.02
CA LYS A 70 9.03 -12.72 2.88
C LYS A 70 9.54 -13.82 1.95
N VAL A 71 10.06 -14.92 2.52
CA VAL A 71 10.60 -16.04 1.72
C VAL A 71 9.51 -16.70 0.87
N LYS A 72 8.36 -16.97 1.48
CA LYS A 72 7.21 -17.57 0.78
C LYS A 72 6.65 -16.62 -0.28
N ILE A 73 6.50 -15.35 0.07
CA ILE A 73 5.98 -14.31 -0.83
C ILE A 73 6.90 -14.18 -2.04
N ARG A 74 8.22 -14.08 -1.84
CA ARG A 74 9.18 -14.02 -2.96
C ARG A 74 9.03 -15.19 -3.92
N LYS A 75 8.85 -16.41 -3.42
CA LYS A 75 8.65 -17.59 -4.28
C LYS A 75 7.39 -17.46 -5.14
N ILE A 76 6.27 -16.99 -4.57
CA ILE A 76 5.03 -16.76 -5.32
C ILE A 76 5.24 -15.68 -6.38
N LEU A 77 5.83 -14.54 -6.03
CA LEU A 77 6.10 -13.45 -6.95
C LEU A 77 7.02 -13.88 -8.10
N GLN A 78 8.07 -14.66 -7.79
CA GLN A 78 8.97 -15.22 -8.81
C GLN A 78 8.23 -16.17 -9.76
N ALA A 79 7.42 -17.08 -9.22
CA ALA A 79 6.63 -18.02 -10.03
C ALA A 79 5.59 -17.32 -10.91
N SER A 80 5.13 -16.13 -10.50
CA SER A 80 4.22 -15.27 -11.28
C SER A 80 4.96 -14.33 -12.26
N GLY A 81 6.28 -14.42 -12.40
CA GLY A 81 7.04 -13.58 -13.33
C GLY A 81 7.18 -12.11 -12.92
N VAL A 82 7.06 -11.80 -11.63
CA VAL A 82 7.20 -10.42 -11.12
C VAL A 82 8.66 -9.95 -11.24
N LEU A 83 8.87 -8.72 -11.70
CA LEU A 83 10.17 -8.05 -11.71
C LEU A 83 10.57 -7.66 -10.27
N LEU A 84 11.18 -8.60 -9.55
CA LEU A 84 11.53 -8.42 -8.13
C LEU A 84 12.46 -7.24 -7.83
N LYS A 85 13.22 -6.75 -8.81
CA LYS A 85 14.06 -5.55 -8.67
C LYS A 85 13.22 -4.29 -8.38
N ASN A 86 11.96 -4.29 -8.80
CA ASN A 86 11.00 -3.22 -8.60
C ASN A 86 10.09 -3.46 -7.38
N VAL A 87 10.36 -4.48 -6.54
CA VAL A 87 9.57 -4.75 -5.32
C VAL A 87 10.42 -4.51 -4.07
N GLN A 88 9.98 -3.57 -3.25
CA GLN A 88 10.58 -3.25 -1.96
C GLN A 88 9.70 -3.81 -0.84
N PHE A 89 10.29 -4.61 0.05
CA PHE A 89 9.55 -5.23 1.16
C PHE A 89 9.70 -4.42 2.44
N PHE A 90 8.59 -4.16 3.11
CA PHE A 90 8.51 -3.51 4.41
C PHE A 90 7.83 -4.43 5.40
N VAL A 91 8.50 -4.74 6.51
CA VAL A 91 7.92 -5.56 7.56
C VAL A 91 7.13 -4.68 8.51
N ALA A 92 5.81 -4.87 8.53
CA ALA A 92 4.92 -4.23 9.50
C ALA A 92 3.70 -5.11 9.75
N ARG A 93 3.25 -5.16 11.00
CA ARG A 93 2.01 -5.87 11.35
C ARG A 93 0.82 -5.06 10.89
N THR A 94 -0.09 -5.69 10.17
CA THR A 94 -1.36 -5.12 9.74
C THR A 94 -2.48 -6.10 10.05
N ASN A 95 -3.67 -5.61 10.35
CA ASN A 95 -4.82 -6.47 10.56
C ASN A 95 -5.45 -6.93 9.25
N ARG A 96 -5.43 -6.07 8.23
CA ARG A 96 -6.06 -6.27 6.92
C ARG A 96 -5.12 -5.82 5.80
N SER A 97 -5.45 -6.19 4.57
CA SER A 97 -4.66 -5.82 3.37
C SER A 97 -5.12 -4.53 2.72
N TRP A 98 -6.18 -3.91 3.21
CA TRP A 98 -6.85 -2.74 2.63
C TRP A 98 -6.10 -1.45 2.97
N ILE A 99 -4.85 -1.32 2.48
CA ILE A 99 -3.96 -0.19 2.80
C ILE A 99 -4.52 1.16 2.34
N ARG A 100 -5.40 1.19 1.34
CA ARG A 100 -6.09 2.41 0.91
C ARG A 100 -6.94 3.01 2.03
N ASP A 101 -7.55 2.15 2.87
CA ASP A 101 -8.51 2.58 3.87
C ASP A 101 -7.83 3.06 5.16
N TYR A 102 -6.70 2.48 5.53
CA TYR A 102 -6.00 2.80 6.78
C TYR A 102 -4.61 3.44 6.60
N GLY A 103 -4.10 3.46 5.38
CA GLY A 103 -2.79 4.05 5.10
C GLY A 103 -2.87 5.58 5.03
N PRO A 104 -1.73 6.26 5.22
CA PRO A 104 -1.68 7.71 5.12
C PRO A 104 -1.86 8.18 3.68
N ILE A 105 -2.42 9.39 3.54
CA ILE A 105 -2.61 10.04 2.24
C ILE A 105 -1.49 11.06 2.04
N TYR A 106 -0.79 10.95 0.92
CA TYR A 106 0.23 11.91 0.53
C TYR A 106 -0.40 13.11 -0.16
N ILE A 107 -0.01 14.30 0.27
CA ILE A 107 -0.32 15.56 -0.38
C ILE A 107 0.97 16.27 -0.77
N THR A 108 0.92 17.07 -1.82
CA THR A 108 2.09 17.74 -2.39
C THR A 108 1.87 19.25 -2.47
N ALA A 109 2.95 20.00 -2.31
CA ALA A 109 2.98 21.44 -2.55
C ALA A 109 4.08 21.77 -3.58
N GLU A 110 4.21 23.05 -3.89
CA GLU A 110 5.26 23.53 -4.79
C GLU A 110 6.66 23.11 -4.34
N LYS A 111 7.63 23.11 -5.26
CA LYS A 111 9.01 22.69 -5.04
C LYS A 111 9.19 21.27 -4.52
N GLY A 112 8.17 20.39 -4.73
CA GLY A 112 8.23 18.99 -4.35
C GLY A 112 8.07 18.72 -2.85
N HIS A 113 7.63 19.69 -2.06
CA HIS A 113 7.27 19.47 -0.67
C HIS A 113 6.14 18.46 -0.57
N LYS A 114 6.24 17.55 0.40
CA LYS A 114 5.27 16.50 0.66
C LYS A 114 4.86 16.52 2.11
N ALA A 115 3.60 16.22 2.36
CA ALA A 115 3.09 15.97 3.70
C ALA A 115 2.26 14.69 3.71
N LEU A 116 2.08 14.14 4.89
CA LEU A 116 1.28 12.93 5.15
C LEU A 116 0.05 13.34 5.96
N LEU A 117 -1.12 12.96 5.47
CA LEU A 117 -2.35 13.01 6.24
C LEU A 117 -2.59 11.62 6.82
N ASP A 118 -2.47 11.51 8.14
CA ASP A 118 -2.70 10.28 8.88
C ASP A 118 -4.03 10.38 9.63
N PHE A 119 -5.06 9.73 9.09
CA PHE A 119 -6.39 9.73 9.66
C PHE A 119 -6.56 8.57 10.64
N ARG A 120 -7.22 8.83 11.77
CA ARG A 120 -7.60 7.77 12.68
C ARG A 120 -8.63 6.86 12.02
N PHE A 121 -8.21 5.65 11.67
CA PHE A 121 -9.08 4.63 11.11
C PHE A 121 -9.96 3.98 12.20
N ASN A 122 -11.25 3.83 11.92
CA ASN A 122 -12.24 3.29 12.86
C ASN A 122 -12.90 1.98 12.39
N ALA A 123 -12.22 1.26 11.49
CA ALA A 123 -12.62 -0.07 11.02
C ALA A 123 -14.03 -0.16 10.42
N TRP A 124 -14.28 0.51 9.29
CA TRP A 124 -15.49 0.37 8.46
C TRP A 124 -16.77 0.15 9.28
N ALA A 125 -17.28 1.14 9.99
CA ALA A 125 -18.48 1.03 10.83
C ALA A 125 -18.32 0.17 12.10
N LYS A 126 -17.10 0.02 12.61
CA LYS A 126 -16.81 -0.61 13.91
C LYS A 126 -17.14 -2.10 13.99
N TYR A 127 -16.78 -2.87 12.95
CA TYR A 127 -16.75 -4.32 13.06
C TYR A 127 -15.77 -4.79 14.14
#